data_53b00d1e8ec8b95605b4bbcfbab3a230
#
_entry.id   53b00d1e8ec8b95605b4bbcfbab3a230
#
_cell.length_a   1.000
_cell.length_b   1.000
_cell.length_c   1.000
_cell.angle_alpha   90.00
_cell.angle_beta   90.00
_cell.angle_gamma   90.00
#
_symmetry.space_group_name_H-M   'P 1'
#
loop_
_entity.id
_entity.type
_entity.pdbx_description
1 polymer ?
#
loop_
_entity_poly.entity_id
_entity_poly.type
_entity_poly.pdbx_seq_one_letter_code
_entity_poly.pdbx_strand_id
1 'polypeptide(L)'
;MVAVAVSLPLARRQTVSVEDLAGQPAARPPAAFPPALWEALVPANIPSGKPIPPAHDTRSLHEIWALAARGLIVHPTVASTAHLLRRDDIVLVPIIGLPPIRLGLIWRNARYSARIRALATTARSIYPAKHPNPQLAPSRAAT
;
A
#
# COMPACT_ATOMS: atom_id res chain seq x y z
N MET A 1 -4.74 5.17 0.28
CA MET A 1 -5.62 5.54 -0.86
C MET A 1 -6.33 4.30 -1.38
N VAL A 2 -7.47 4.46 -2.04
CA VAL A 2 -8.10 3.41 -2.84
C VAL A 2 -8.26 3.89 -4.27
N ALA A 3 -7.87 3.08 -5.24
CA ALA A 3 -8.05 3.33 -6.66
C ALA A 3 -9.42 2.79 -7.10
N VAL A 4 -10.20 3.65 -7.71
CA VAL A 4 -11.55 3.34 -8.19
C VAL A 4 -11.76 3.95 -9.57
N ALA A 5 -12.58 3.31 -10.41
CA ALA A 5 -12.97 3.91 -11.68
C ALA A 5 -13.77 5.21 -11.46
N VAL A 6 -13.57 6.20 -12.32
CA VAL A 6 -14.31 7.49 -12.26
C VAL A 6 -15.83 7.30 -12.35
N SER A 7 -16.29 6.21 -12.94
CA SER A 7 -17.70 5.84 -13.08
C SER A 7 -18.35 5.33 -11.80
N LEU A 8 -17.56 4.89 -10.81
CA LEU A 8 -18.08 4.30 -9.58
C LEU A 8 -18.51 5.39 -8.58
N PRO A 9 -19.55 5.15 -7.77
CA PRO A 9 -20.00 6.09 -6.74
C PRO A 9 -18.93 6.46 -5.73
N LEU A 10 -18.01 5.54 -5.41
CA LEU A 10 -16.88 5.77 -4.50
C LEU A 10 -15.93 6.86 -5.00
N ALA A 11 -15.79 7.06 -6.33
CA ALA A 11 -14.94 8.08 -6.92
C ALA A 11 -15.37 9.53 -6.58
N ARG A 12 -16.63 9.72 -6.19
CA ARG A 12 -17.19 11.03 -5.82
C ARG A 12 -17.03 11.38 -4.35
N ARG A 13 -16.50 10.46 -3.54
CA ARG A 13 -16.32 10.66 -2.11
C ARG A 13 -15.01 11.39 -1.82
N GLN A 14 -15.00 12.24 -0.83
CA GLN A 14 -13.78 12.88 -0.33
C GLN A 14 -12.88 11.89 0.43
N THR A 15 -13.50 10.93 1.12
CA THR A 15 -12.83 9.84 1.83
C THR A 15 -13.69 8.58 1.75
N VAL A 16 -13.02 7.42 1.81
CA VAL A 16 -13.62 6.09 1.86
C VAL A 16 -13.16 5.41 3.14
N SER A 17 -14.10 4.80 3.88
CA SER A 17 -13.75 3.93 5.00
C SER A 17 -13.34 2.55 4.49
N VAL A 18 -12.48 1.85 5.23
CA VAL A 18 -12.20 0.43 4.97
C VAL A 18 -13.49 -0.40 4.98
N GLU A 19 -14.48 -0.01 5.78
CA GLU A 19 -15.79 -0.67 5.82
C GLU A 19 -16.57 -0.57 4.50
N ASP A 20 -16.36 0.47 3.72
CA ASP A 20 -16.96 0.64 2.39
C ASP A 20 -16.41 -0.35 1.34
N LEU A 21 -15.31 -1.05 1.67
CA LEU A 21 -14.75 -2.10 0.82
C LEU A 21 -15.45 -3.44 0.99
N ALA A 22 -16.34 -3.57 1.98
CA ALA A 22 -17.11 -4.80 2.19
C ALA A 22 -17.86 -5.21 0.92
N GLY A 23 -17.64 -6.45 0.47
CA GLY A 23 -18.26 -6.97 -0.74
C GLY A 23 -17.78 -6.35 -2.06
N GLN A 24 -16.89 -5.36 -2.03
CA GLN A 24 -16.29 -4.83 -3.26
C GLN A 24 -15.29 -5.85 -3.83
N PRO A 25 -15.33 -6.12 -5.14
CA PRO A 25 -14.40 -7.05 -5.76
C PRO A 25 -12.97 -6.50 -5.71
N ALA A 26 -12.01 -7.35 -5.35
CA ALA A 26 -10.58 -7.03 -5.32
C ALA A 26 -9.78 -7.95 -6.24
N ALA A 27 -8.56 -7.53 -6.58
CA ALA A 27 -7.61 -8.38 -7.28
C ALA A 27 -7.04 -9.43 -6.32
N ARG A 28 -6.66 -10.61 -6.87
CA ARG A 28 -5.71 -11.51 -6.21
C ARG A 28 -4.28 -11.04 -6.44
N PRO A 29 -3.37 -11.30 -5.47
CA PRO A 29 -1.98 -10.85 -5.60
C PRO A 29 -1.30 -11.49 -6.82
N PRO A 30 -0.47 -10.74 -7.56
CA PRO A 30 0.47 -11.35 -8.48
C PRO A 30 1.40 -12.32 -7.71
N ALA A 31 1.78 -13.45 -8.33
CA ALA A 31 2.59 -14.49 -7.66
C ALA A 31 3.92 -13.98 -7.07
N ALA A 32 4.51 -12.96 -7.68
CA ALA A 32 5.75 -12.34 -7.22
C ALA A 32 5.56 -11.29 -6.12
N PHE A 33 4.32 -10.96 -5.74
CA PHE A 33 4.06 -9.94 -4.73
C PHE A 33 4.19 -10.53 -3.31
N PRO A 34 4.92 -9.86 -2.39
CA PRO A 34 5.09 -10.36 -1.02
C PRO A 34 3.73 -10.48 -0.30
N PRO A 35 3.38 -11.69 0.21
CA PRO A 35 2.06 -11.91 0.82
C PRO A 35 1.74 -10.97 1.99
N ALA A 36 2.70 -10.73 2.88
CA ALA A 36 2.50 -9.84 4.04
C ALA A 36 2.24 -8.39 3.62
N LEU A 37 2.86 -7.92 2.53
CA LEU A 37 2.60 -6.57 2.01
C LEU A 37 1.23 -6.51 1.34
N TRP A 38 0.84 -7.57 0.64
CA TRP A 38 -0.48 -7.65 0.04
C TRP A 38 -1.58 -7.60 1.09
N GLU A 39 -1.48 -8.42 2.13
CA GLU A 39 -2.44 -8.46 3.24
C GLU A 39 -2.56 -7.09 3.95
N ALA A 40 -1.45 -6.38 4.09
CA ALA A 40 -1.46 -5.03 4.65
C ALA A 40 -2.14 -3.98 3.75
N LEU A 41 -2.15 -4.18 2.42
CA LEU A 41 -2.80 -3.31 1.45
C LEU A 41 -4.25 -3.70 1.21
N VAL A 42 -4.50 -4.99 1.02
CA VAL A 42 -5.80 -5.58 0.65
C VAL A 42 -6.11 -6.69 1.65
N PRO A 43 -6.58 -6.35 2.85
CA PRO A 43 -6.92 -7.36 3.85
C PRO A 43 -8.06 -8.26 3.34
N ALA A 44 -8.02 -9.54 3.70
CA ALA A 44 -9.06 -10.49 3.31
C ALA A 44 -10.43 -10.11 3.89
N ASN A 45 -10.42 -9.53 5.09
CA ASN A 45 -11.63 -9.06 5.78
C ASN A 45 -11.44 -7.64 6.29
N ILE A 46 -12.52 -6.86 6.29
CA ILE A 46 -12.57 -5.56 6.95
C ILE A 46 -12.74 -5.72 8.47
N PRO A 47 -12.54 -4.66 9.29
CA PRO A 47 -12.64 -4.76 10.75
C PRO A 47 -13.98 -5.31 11.29
N SER A 48 -15.09 -5.08 10.60
CA SER A 48 -16.38 -5.68 10.97
C SER A 48 -16.51 -7.19 10.63
N GLY A 49 -15.44 -7.80 10.10
CA GLY A 49 -15.39 -9.23 9.75
C GLY A 49 -15.97 -9.58 8.37
N LYS A 50 -16.52 -8.62 7.64
CA LYS A 50 -17.04 -8.87 6.29
C LYS A 50 -15.87 -9.05 5.30
N PRO A 51 -16.00 -9.96 4.31
CA PRO A 51 -14.93 -10.22 3.35
C PRO A 51 -14.81 -9.11 2.29
N ILE A 52 -13.59 -8.94 1.80
CA ILE A 52 -13.29 -8.28 0.52
C ILE A 52 -13.07 -9.41 -0.49
N PRO A 53 -14.04 -9.71 -1.38
CA PRO A 53 -13.97 -10.90 -2.21
C PRO A 53 -12.87 -10.78 -3.28
N PRO A 54 -11.93 -11.74 -3.35
CA PRO A 54 -10.95 -11.80 -4.44
C PRO A 54 -11.64 -12.27 -5.72
N ALA A 55 -11.79 -11.37 -6.69
CA ALA A 55 -12.58 -11.62 -7.89
C ALA A 55 -11.74 -11.93 -9.15
N HIS A 56 -10.54 -11.37 -9.25
CA HIS A 56 -9.72 -11.45 -10.47
C HIS A 56 -8.28 -11.83 -10.17
N ASP A 57 -7.78 -12.85 -10.87
CA ASP A 57 -6.36 -13.18 -10.87
C ASP A 57 -5.59 -12.13 -11.66
N THR A 58 -4.44 -11.71 -11.13
CA THR A 58 -3.59 -10.72 -11.78
C THR A 58 -2.13 -11.16 -11.80
N ARG A 59 -1.41 -10.77 -12.84
CA ARG A 59 0.01 -11.09 -13.03
C ARG A 59 0.91 -9.88 -12.81
N SER A 60 0.34 -8.68 -12.84
CA SER A 60 1.08 -7.43 -12.74
C SER A 60 0.24 -6.30 -12.13
N LEU A 61 0.90 -5.26 -11.64
CA LEU A 61 0.22 -4.04 -11.20
C LEU A 61 -0.53 -3.36 -12.36
N HIS A 62 -0.04 -3.46 -13.60
CA HIS A 62 -0.72 -2.89 -14.76
C HIS A 62 -2.09 -3.53 -15.01
N GLU A 63 -2.19 -4.85 -14.84
CA GLU A 63 -3.49 -5.54 -14.92
C GLU A 63 -4.45 -5.08 -13.82
N ILE A 64 -3.94 -4.90 -12.59
CA ILE A 64 -4.74 -4.37 -11.49
C ILE A 64 -5.31 -3.00 -11.85
N TRP A 65 -4.47 -2.11 -12.40
CA TRP A 65 -4.93 -0.79 -12.82
C TRP A 65 -5.93 -0.85 -13.99
N ALA A 66 -5.72 -1.75 -14.94
CA ALA A 66 -6.66 -1.94 -16.04
C ALA A 66 -8.03 -2.45 -15.56
N LEU A 67 -8.06 -3.37 -14.59
CA LEU A 67 -9.29 -3.84 -13.98
C LEU A 67 -9.99 -2.75 -13.15
N ALA A 68 -9.21 -1.98 -12.38
CA ALA A 68 -9.74 -0.86 -11.58
C ALA A 68 -10.34 0.22 -12.48
N ALA A 69 -9.69 0.59 -13.60
CA ALA A 69 -10.18 1.55 -14.57
C ALA A 69 -11.54 1.16 -15.19
N ARG A 70 -11.74 -0.15 -15.37
CA ARG A 70 -12.99 -0.71 -15.88
C ARG A 70 -14.09 -0.86 -14.82
N GLY A 71 -13.79 -0.51 -13.57
CA GLY A 71 -14.73 -0.67 -12.45
C GLY A 71 -14.97 -2.12 -12.04
N LEU A 72 -14.12 -3.06 -12.46
CA LEU A 72 -14.25 -4.48 -12.15
C LEU A 72 -13.70 -4.82 -10.76
N ILE A 73 -12.83 -3.98 -10.22
CA ILE A 73 -12.29 -4.07 -8.87
C ILE A 73 -12.14 -2.69 -8.23
N VAL A 74 -12.05 -2.66 -6.90
CA VAL A 74 -11.46 -1.56 -6.14
C VAL A 74 -10.09 -1.99 -5.64
N HIS A 75 -9.10 -1.07 -5.63
CA HIS A 75 -7.75 -1.46 -5.22
C HIS A 75 -7.15 -0.50 -4.20
N PRO A 76 -7.04 -0.91 -2.92
CA PRO A 76 -6.27 -0.17 -1.93
C PRO A 76 -4.80 -0.06 -2.35
N THR A 77 -4.23 1.12 -2.23
CA THR A 77 -2.86 1.40 -2.65
C THR A 77 -2.20 2.46 -1.77
N VAL A 78 -0.89 2.63 -1.91
CA VAL A 78 -0.15 3.66 -1.18
C VAL A 78 -0.26 5.04 -1.84
N ALA A 79 -0.21 6.11 -1.05
CA ALA A 79 -0.37 7.47 -1.56
C ALA A 79 0.71 7.85 -2.61
N SER A 80 1.93 7.32 -2.48
CA SER A 80 3.00 7.55 -3.46
C SER A 80 2.68 7.05 -4.87
N THR A 81 1.76 6.10 -5.00
CA THR A 81 1.29 5.61 -6.32
C THR A 81 0.63 6.70 -7.14
N ALA A 82 0.03 7.72 -6.50
CA ALA A 82 -0.59 8.86 -7.18
C ALA A 82 0.39 9.60 -8.13
N HIS A 83 1.68 9.62 -7.77
CA HIS A 83 2.70 10.25 -8.60
C HIS A 83 3.12 9.41 -9.81
N LEU A 84 2.91 8.09 -9.73
CA LEU A 84 3.28 7.13 -10.76
C LEU A 84 2.12 6.81 -11.70
N LEU A 85 0.90 6.89 -11.19
CA LEU A 85 -0.31 6.53 -11.90
C LEU A 85 -1.04 7.79 -12.37
N ARG A 86 -0.72 8.24 -13.58
CA ARG A 86 -1.46 9.32 -14.25
C ARG A 86 -2.45 8.70 -15.23
N ARG A 87 -3.71 8.57 -14.79
CA ARG A 87 -4.80 8.01 -15.59
C ARG A 87 -6.06 8.82 -15.33
N ASP A 88 -6.75 9.18 -16.40
CA ASP A 88 -7.98 9.98 -16.32
C ASP A 88 -9.22 9.14 -16.01
N ASP A 89 -9.10 7.82 -16.13
CA ASP A 89 -10.17 6.85 -15.88
C ASP A 89 -10.17 6.28 -14.45
N ILE A 90 -9.19 6.66 -13.60
CA ILE A 90 -9.06 6.25 -12.19
C ILE A 90 -8.99 7.47 -11.27
N VAL A 91 -9.71 7.41 -10.17
CA VAL A 91 -9.59 8.35 -9.04
C VAL A 91 -8.94 7.64 -7.87
N LEU A 92 -7.98 8.30 -7.21
CA LEU A 92 -7.39 7.87 -5.95
C LEU A 92 -8.06 8.59 -4.79
N VAL A 93 -8.95 7.89 -4.10
CA VAL A 93 -9.68 8.42 -2.94
C VAL A 93 -8.93 8.09 -1.64
N PRO A 94 -8.75 9.03 -0.71
CA PRO A 94 -8.22 8.74 0.61
C PRO A 94 -9.03 7.65 1.31
N ILE A 95 -8.34 6.63 1.88
CA ILE A 95 -8.97 5.58 2.67
C ILE A 95 -8.59 5.74 4.14
N ILE A 96 -9.56 5.58 5.03
CA ILE A 96 -9.39 5.58 6.49
C ILE A 96 -9.72 4.20 7.05
N GLY A 97 -9.11 3.87 8.21
CA GLY A 97 -9.31 2.59 8.89
C GLY A 97 -8.32 1.49 8.49
N LEU A 98 -7.41 1.73 7.54
CA LEU A 98 -6.27 0.85 7.29
C LEU A 98 -5.02 1.37 8.01
N PRO A 99 -4.17 0.45 8.52
CA PRO A 99 -2.89 0.85 9.09
C PRO A 99 -1.98 1.47 8.02
N PRO A 100 -1.10 2.42 8.38
CA PRO A 100 -0.17 3.00 7.45
C PRO A 100 0.86 1.97 6.99
N ILE A 101 1.14 1.92 5.69
CA ILE A 101 2.24 1.13 5.14
C ILE A 101 3.57 1.83 5.45
N ARG A 102 4.47 1.11 6.10
CA ARG A 102 5.79 1.61 6.44
C ARG A 102 6.77 1.34 5.30
N LEU A 103 7.46 2.38 4.88
CA LEU A 103 8.59 2.28 3.95
C LEU A 103 9.89 2.44 4.72
N GLY A 104 10.91 1.67 4.37
CA GLY A 104 12.20 1.72 5.03
C GLY A 104 13.35 1.36 4.11
N LEU A 105 14.55 1.77 4.51
CA LEU A 105 15.79 1.34 3.89
C LEU A 105 16.27 0.06 4.58
N ILE A 106 16.64 -0.94 3.77
CA ILE A 106 17.17 -2.22 4.25
C ILE A 106 18.57 -2.41 3.69
N TRP A 107 19.51 -2.82 4.54
CA TRP A 107 20.86 -3.18 4.15
C TRP A 107 21.37 -4.38 4.94
N ARG A 108 22.41 -5.04 4.40
CA ARG A 108 23.09 -6.13 5.11
C ARG A 108 24.02 -5.56 6.18
N ASN A 109 23.93 -6.03 7.42
CA ASN A 109 24.77 -5.59 8.53
C ASN A 109 26.28 -5.67 8.21
N ALA A 110 26.72 -6.76 7.56
CA ALA A 110 28.11 -6.95 7.15
C ALA A 110 28.65 -5.89 6.17
N ARG A 111 27.76 -5.07 5.59
CA ARG A 111 28.13 -4.01 4.64
C ARG A 111 27.80 -2.59 5.17
N TYR A 112 27.57 -2.46 6.47
CA TYR A 112 27.27 -1.16 7.06
C TYR A 112 28.48 -0.23 6.97
N SER A 113 28.48 0.65 6.00
CA SER A 113 29.57 1.59 5.68
C SER A 113 29.19 3.03 6.04
N ALA A 114 30.19 3.92 6.05
CA ALA A 114 29.96 5.35 6.23
C ALA A 114 28.97 5.92 5.20
N ARG A 115 28.98 5.40 3.96
CA ARG A 115 28.04 5.81 2.89
C ARG A 115 26.61 5.42 3.21
N ILE A 116 26.38 4.19 3.71
CA ILE A 116 25.03 3.72 4.11
C ILE A 116 24.54 4.55 5.29
N ARG A 117 25.42 4.88 6.24
CA ARG A 117 25.09 5.74 7.37
C ARG A 117 24.66 7.14 6.92
N ALA A 118 25.44 7.76 6.03
CA ALA A 118 25.12 9.06 5.45
C ALA A 118 23.76 9.03 4.73
N LEU A 119 23.52 8.02 3.88
CA LEU A 119 22.23 7.83 3.20
C LEU A 119 21.08 7.68 4.19
N ALA A 120 21.22 6.85 5.23
CA ALA A 120 20.19 6.67 6.25
C ALA A 120 19.91 7.96 7.03
N THR A 121 20.94 8.76 7.31
CA THR A 121 20.79 10.07 7.96
C THR A 121 20.05 11.06 7.08
N THR A 122 20.44 11.17 5.81
CA THR A 122 19.75 12.03 4.83
C THR A 122 18.30 11.60 4.64
N ALA A 123 18.04 10.29 4.49
CA ALA A 123 16.67 9.79 4.35
C ALA A 123 15.80 10.16 5.57
N ARG A 124 16.34 10.07 6.79
CA ARG A 124 15.61 10.47 8.01
C ARG A 124 15.34 11.98 8.07
N SER A 125 16.24 12.81 7.56
CA SER A 125 16.03 14.26 7.53
C SER A 125 14.96 14.68 6.53
N ILE A 126 14.87 13.99 5.39
CA ILE A 126 13.86 14.24 4.36
C ILE A 126 12.49 13.64 4.74
N TYR A 127 12.51 12.43 5.32
CA TYR A 127 11.32 11.68 5.71
C TYR A 127 11.38 11.35 7.21
N PRO A 128 11.10 12.33 8.08
CA PRO A 128 11.06 12.06 9.52
C PRO A 128 10.01 10.99 9.82
N ALA A 129 10.41 9.98 10.58
CA ALA A 129 9.52 8.89 10.98
C ALA A 129 8.38 9.48 11.83
N LYS A 130 7.17 9.47 11.30
CA LYS A 130 5.97 9.89 12.04
C LYS A 130 5.65 8.94 13.21
N HIS A 131 6.20 7.71 13.16
CA HIS A 131 6.07 6.70 14.22
C HIS A 131 7.41 5.94 14.32
N PRO A 132 8.20 6.13 15.39
CA PRO A 132 9.41 5.36 15.60
C PRO A 132 9.02 3.86 15.72
N ASN A 133 9.65 3.01 14.91
CA ASN A 133 9.49 1.56 15.04
C ASN A 133 10.45 1.08 16.15
N PRO A 134 9.96 0.62 17.31
CA PRO A 134 10.81 0.14 18.40
C PRO A 134 11.63 -1.11 18.02
N GLN A 135 11.27 -1.82 16.95
CA GLN A 135 12.00 -3.00 16.48
C GLN A 135 13.20 -2.67 15.56
N LEU A 136 13.41 -1.40 15.22
CA LEU A 136 14.55 -0.92 14.42
C LEU A 136 15.57 -0.15 15.25
N ALA A 137 15.56 -0.29 16.57
CA ALA A 137 16.70 0.11 17.39
C ALA A 137 17.93 -0.66 16.89
N PRO A 138 19.08 0.01 16.66
CA PRO A 138 20.30 -0.71 16.29
C PRO A 138 20.57 -1.73 17.40
N SER A 139 20.63 -3.01 17.05
CA SER A 139 21.11 -4.03 17.95
C SER A 139 22.49 -3.56 18.43
N ARG A 140 22.59 -3.22 19.72
CA ARG A 140 23.87 -2.97 20.34
C ARG A 140 24.68 -4.24 20.12
N ALA A 141 25.74 -4.15 19.32
CA ALA A 141 26.71 -5.20 19.23
C ALA A 141 27.17 -5.51 20.66
N ALA A 142 26.91 -6.72 21.11
CA ALA A 142 27.59 -7.24 22.28
C ALA A 142 29.10 -7.23 21.92
N THR A 143 29.84 -6.62 22.80
CA THR A 143 31.32 -6.58 22.85
C THR A 143 31.84 -7.98 23.04
#